data_69fed13eb914951cf1c8e520f8474025
#
_entry.id   69fed13eb914951cf1c8e520f8474025
#
_cell.length_a   1.000
_cell.length_b   1.000
_cell.length_c   1.000
_cell.angle_alpha   90.00
_cell.angle_beta   90.00
_cell.angle_gamma   90.00
#
_symmetry.space_group_name_H-M   'P 1'
#
loop_
_entity.id
_entity.type
_entity.pdbx_description
1 polymer ?
#
loop_
_entity_poly.entity_id
_entity_poly.type
_entity_poly.pdbx_seq_one_letter_code
_entity_poly.pdbx_strand_id
1 'polypeptide(L)'
;MNLSNTLLFRGLEDTEITSLLNCLDATERSYKKSEVILSEGSITENIGIVLSGMAVIFCNDIWGNTSILGNVAPGSVFAEVYACVPGQPMLVSVSAVEDTSVLFVNVGHVLATCTNSCPFHTRLVQNLLTICAHKSLRLSQRILHTTSKSIRGRLMSYFSECAKLSGSNSFLIPYNRQQLADYLS
;
A
#
# COMPACT_ATOMS: atom_id res chain seq x y z
N MET A 1 -2.46 17.62 -3.87
CA MET A 1 -3.50 16.78 -3.26
C MET A 1 -3.69 17.21 -1.82
N ASN A 2 -4.94 17.23 -1.30
CA ASN A 2 -5.16 17.49 0.13
C ASN A 2 -4.84 16.20 0.91
N LEU A 3 -3.91 16.27 1.87
CA LEU A 3 -3.45 15.14 2.68
C LEU A 3 -4.55 14.54 3.55
N SER A 4 -5.57 15.31 3.95
CA SER A 4 -6.72 14.83 4.72
C SER A 4 -7.54 13.76 3.97
N ASN A 5 -7.41 13.70 2.64
CA ASN A 5 -8.04 12.67 1.80
C ASN A 5 -7.22 11.36 1.71
N THR A 6 -6.01 11.32 2.27
CA THR A 6 -5.20 10.09 2.29
C THR A 6 -5.65 9.16 3.40
N LEU A 7 -5.41 7.86 3.23
CA LEU A 7 -5.81 6.87 4.23
C LEU A 7 -5.11 7.08 5.58
N LEU A 8 -3.84 7.53 5.55
CA LEU A 8 -3.05 7.70 6.78
C LEU A 8 -3.52 8.92 7.60
N PHE A 9 -3.89 10.02 6.95
CA PHE A 9 -4.32 11.26 7.62
C PHE A 9 -5.85 11.40 7.72
N ARG A 10 -6.58 10.33 7.46
CA ARG A 10 -8.05 10.34 7.48
C ARG A 10 -8.61 10.77 8.84
N GLY A 11 -9.51 11.75 8.81
CA GLY A 11 -10.17 12.28 10.01
C GLY A 11 -9.32 13.26 10.81
N LEU A 12 -8.27 13.80 10.20
CA LEU A 12 -7.47 14.91 10.72
C LEU A 12 -7.75 16.18 9.90
N GLU A 13 -7.75 17.34 10.57
CA GLU A 13 -7.87 18.65 9.95
C GLU A 13 -6.53 19.09 9.33
N ASP A 14 -6.56 19.98 8.33
CA ASP A 14 -5.35 20.43 7.62
C ASP A 14 -4.33 21.12 8.55
N THR A 15 -4.80 21.83 9.58
CA THR A 15 -3.95 22.45 10.60
C THR A 15 -3.26 21.42 11.49
N GLU A 16 -3.97 20.34 11.82
CA GLU A 16 -3.44 19.21 12.59
C GLU A 16 -2.39 18.44 11.78
N ILE A 17 -2.67 18.20 10.51
CA ILE A 17 -1.75 17.54 9.57
C ILE A 17 -0.47 18.36 9.43
N THR A 18 -0.57 19.69 9.24
CA THR A 18 0.61 20.57 9.13
C THR A 18 1.50 20.48 10.37
N SER A 19 0.88 20.48 11.56
CA SER A 19 1.61 20.31 12.82
C SER A 19 2.27 18.94 12.93
N LEU A 20 1.58 17.89 12.50
CA LEU A 20 2.10 16.52 12.49
C LEU A 20 3.27 16.33 11.53
N LEU A 21 3.24 16.89 10.33
CA LEU A 21 4.32 16.74 9.34
C LEU A 21 5.68 17.16 9.89
N ASN A 22 5.71 18.22 10.71
CA ASN A 22 6.93 18.66 11.37
C ASN A 22 7.41 17.65 12.43
N CYS A 23 6.47 17.03 13.19
CA CYS A 23 6.81 16.04 14.20
C CYS A 23 7.22 14.68 13.59
N LEU A 24 6.78 14.40 12.38
CA LEU A 24 6.98 13.13 11.70
C LEU A 24 8.24 13.10 10.83
N ASP A 25 9.01 14.19 10.79
CA ASP A 25 10.15 14.38 9.88
C ASP A 25 9.77 14.07 8.43
N ALA A 26 8.60 14.57 8.03
CA ALA A 26 8.01 14.28 6.75
C ALA A 26 8.79 14.97 5.63
N THR A 27 9.17 14.22 4.61
CA THR A 27 9.92 14.73 3.45
C THR A 27 9.21 14.39 2.15
N GLU A 28 9.00 15.38 1.28
CA GLU A 28 8.47 15.16 -0.06
C GLU A 28 9.61 14.99 -1.06
N ARG A 29 9.47 13.99 -1.94
CA ARG A 29 10.41 13.73 -3.05
C ARG A 29 9.66 13.52 -4.34
N SER A 30 10.21 14.04 -5.44
CA SER A 30 9.69 13.85 -6.79
C SER A 30 10.56 12.86 -7.54
N TYR A 31 9.92 11.98 -8.30
CA TYR A 31 10.54 10.94 -9.10
C TYR A 31 10.06 11.04 -10.53
N LYS A 32 10.97 10.85 -11.48
CA LYS A 32 10.65 10.77 -12.89
C LYS A 32 10.11 9.39 -13.25
N LYS A 33 9.39 9.32 -14.36
CA LYS A 33 8.94 8.04 -14.91
C LYS A 33 10.09 7.02 -14.96
N SER A 34 9.82 5.79 -14.52
CA SER A 34 10.74 4.65 -14.42
C SER A 34 11.84 4.80 -13.36
N GLU A 35 11.86 5.87 -12.58
CA GLU A 35 12.82 6.04 -11.49
C GLU A 35 12.44 5.12 -10.31
N VAL A 36 13.45 4.50 -9.71
CA VAL A 36 13.28 3.63 -8.55
C VAL A 36 13.12 4.49 -7.30
N ILE A 37 12.02 4.27 -6.58
CA ILE A 37 11.68 4.95 -5.32
C ILE A 37 12.31 4.21 -4.14
N LEU A 38 12.13 2.89 -4.09
CA LEU A 38 12.74 1.99 -3.10
C LEU A 38 13.19 0.71 -3.81
N SER A 39 14.38 0.21 -3.45
CA SER A 39 14.96 -0.99 -4.06
C SER A 39 14.76 -2.22 -3.20
N GLU A 40 14.57 -3.37 -3.81
CA GLU A 40 14.70 -4.67 -3.17
C GLU A 40 16.03 -4.79 -2.43
N GLY A 41 16.03 -5.43 -1.27
CA GLY A 41 17.18 -5.58 -0.38
C GLY A 41 17.51 -4.35 0.48
N SER A 42 16.97 -3.17 0.18
CA SER A 42 17.14 -2.00 1.03
C SER A 42 16.31 -2.09 2.32
N ILE A 43 16.75 -1.41 3.36
CA ILE A 43 16.01 -1.25 4.61
C ILE A 43 15.42 0.15 4.61
N THR A 44 14.15 0.27 4.99
CA THR A 44 13.47 1.56 5.12
C THR A 44 12.78 1.68 6.48
N GLU A 45 12.91 2.86 7.08
CA GLU A 45 12.16 3.26 8.27
C GLU A 45 11.02 4.22 7.90
N ASN A 46 10.87 4.51 6.61
CA ASN A 46 9.90 5.47 6.12
C ASN A 46 8.74 4.76 5.42
N ILE A 47 7.54 5.21 5.73
CA ILE A 47 6.31 4.91 4.99
C ILE A 47 6.24 5.89 3.82
N GLY A 48 5.96 5.40 2.61
CA GLY A 48 5.70 6.24 1.45
C GLY A 48 4.20 6.46 1.22
N ILE A 49 3.83 7.69 0.88
CA ILE A 49 2.47 8.08 0.48
C ILE A 49 2.56 8.74 -0.88
N VAL A 50 1.88 8.21 -1.89
CA VAL A 50 1.84 8.84 -3.21
C VAL A 50 0.96 10.07 -3.15
N LEU A 51 1.51 11.25 -3.47
CA LEU A 51 0.78 12.52 -3.53
C LEU A 51 0.20 12.79 -4.91
N SER A 52 0.97 12.49 -5.96
CA SER A 52 0.55 12.60 -7.36
C SER A 52 1.29 11.60 -8.22
N GLY A 53 0.76 11.30 -9.40
CA GLY A 53 1.30 10.26 -10.27
C GLY A 53 0.91 8.86 -9.81
N MET A 54 1.72 7.86 -10.14
CA MET A 54 1.47 6.46 -9.82
C MET A 54 2.79 5.72 -9.62
N ALA A 55 2.86 4.87 -8.60
CA ALA A 55 3.97 3.94 -8.41
C ALA A 55 3.53 2.50 -8.62
N VAL A 56 4.48 1.62 -8.91
CA VAL A 56 4.28 0.17 -9.07
C VAL A 56 5.20 -0.58 -8.12
N ILE A 57 4.66 -1.61 -7.49
CA ILE A 57 5.41 -2.56 -6.65
C ILE A 57 5.68 -3.79 -7.49
N PHE A 58 6.95 -4.18 -7.59
CA PHE A 58 7.38 -5.31 -8.40
C PHE A 58 8.53 -6.06 -7.76
N CYS A 59 8.74 -7.30 -8.18
CA CYS A 59 9.93 -8.08 -7.87
C CYS A 59 10.52 -8.65 -9.17
N ASN A 60 11.83 -8.84 -9.18
CA ASN A 60 12.53 -9.51 -10.27
C ASN A 60 12.97 -10.91 -9.82
N ASP A 61 12.80 -11.90 -10.68
CA ASP A 61 13.38 -13.21 -10.43
C ASP A 61 14.86 -13.27 -10.88
N ILE A 62 15.52 -14.35 -10.55
CA ILE A 62 16.94 -14.57 -10.91
C ILE A 62 17.18 -14.68 -12.42
N TRP A 63 16.15 -14.85 -13.23
CA TRP A 63 16.22 -14.91 -14.69
C TRP A 63 15.91 -13.57 -15.34
N GLY A 64 15.60 -12.53 -14.54
CA GLY A 64 15.29 -11.18 -15.03
C GLY A 64 13.84 -10.96 -15.41
N ASN A 65 12.92 -11.89 -15.11
CA ASN A 65 11.50 -11.63 -15.32
C ASN A 65 10.97 -10.72 -14.21
N THR A 66 10.17 -9.74 -14.58
CA THR A 66 9.52 -8.80 -13.65
C THR A 66 8.09 -9.23 -13.37
N SER A 67 7.77 -9.41 -12.10
CA SER A 67 6.42 -9.68 -11.63
C SER A 67 5.85 -8.44 -10.94
N ILE A 68 4.76 -7.89 -11.46
CA ILE A 68 4.05 -6.75 -10.87
C ILE A 68 3.13 -7.27 -9.76
N LEU A 69 3.32 -6.78 -8.54
CA LEU A 69 2.53 -7.16 -7.38
C LEU A 69 1.36 -6.21 -7.12
N GLY A 70 1.46 -4.97 -7.58
CA GLY A 70 0.38 -4.00 -7.45
C GLY A 70 0.78 -2.58 -7.82
N ASN A 71 -0.24 -1.75 -8.01
CA ASN A 71 -0.09 -0.31 -8.24
C ASN A 71 -0.41 0.47 -6.97
N VAL A 72 0.28 1.59 -6.80
CA VAL A 72 0.07 2.54 -5.69
C VAL A 72 -0.41 3.86 -6.28
N ALA A 73 -1.70 4.10 -6.15
CA ALA A 73 -2.36 5.31 -6.62
C ALA A 73 -2.20 6.47 -5.63
N PRO A 74 -2.49 7.72 -6.03
CA PRO A 74 -2.50 8.87 -5.12
C PRO A 74 -3.36 8.63 -3.88
N GLY A 75 -2.85 9.04 -2.71
CA GLY A 75 -3.45 8.81 -1.40
C GLY A 75 -3.17 7.44 -0.78
N SER A 76 -2.59 6.52 -1.54
CA SER A 76 -2.25 5.18 -1.04
C SER A 76 -0.87 5.16 -0.38
N VAL A 77 -0.75 4.26 0.59
CA VAL A 77 0.46 4.03 1.40
C VAL A 77 1.21 2.81 0.89
N PHE A 78 2.55 2.85 0.89
CA PHE A 78 3.41 1.71 0.60
C PHE A 78 4.61 1.65 1.54
N ALA A 79 5.30 0.50 1.56
CA ALA A 79 6.45 0.18 2.41
C ALA A 79 6.18 0.17 3.93
N GLU A 80 4.92 0.37 4.36
CA GLU A 80 4.55 0.40 5.79
C GLU A 80 4.90 -0.90 6.52
N VAL A 81 4.79 -2.04 5.85
CA VAL A 81 5.10 -3.34 6.45
C VAL A 81 6.59 -3.44 6.79
N TYR A 82 7.45 -2.97 5.88
CA TYR A 82 8.91 -2.97 6.09
C TYR A 82 9.33 -1.92 7.11
N ALA A 83 8.76 -0.72 7.02
CA ALA A 83 9.06 0.34 7.97
C ALA A 83 8.66 -0.02 9.42
N CYS A 84 7.57 -0.78 9.60
CA CYS A 84 7.11 -1.22 10.93
C CYS A 84 7.90 -2.41 11.49
N VAL A 85 8.76 -3.09 10.70
CA VAL A 85 9.58 -4.22 11.15
C VAL A 85 11.05 -3.83 11.07
N PRO A 86 11.67 -3.39 12.16
CA PRO A 86 13.06 -2.90 12.14
C PRO A 86 14.03 -3.92 11.55
N GLY A 87 14.90 -3.45 10.65
CA GLY A 87 15.94 -4.28 10.04
C GLY A 87 15.46 -5.26 8.97
N GLN A 88 14.18 -5.29 8.63
CA GLN A 88 13.65 -6.16 7.58
C GLN A 88 13.98 -5.60 6.19
N PRO A 89 14.82 -6.29 5.38
CA PRO A 89 15.06 -5.89 4.00
C PRO A 89 13.79 -6.00 3.16
N MET A 90 13.63 -5.09 2.21
CA MET A 90 12.51 -5.12 1.26
C MET A 90 12.64 -6.32 0.33
N LEU A 91 11.56 -7.07 0.17
CA LEU A 91 11.45 -8.21 -0.77
C LEU A 91 10.99 -7.77 -2.16
N VAL A 92 10.76 -6.48 -2.35
CA VAL A 92 10.19 -5.90 -3.57
C VAL A 92 10.82 -4.54 -3.84
N SER A 93 10.76 -4.12 -5.08
CA SER A 93 11.10 -2.75 -5.49
C SER A 93 9.84 -1.93 -5.73
N VAL A 94 9.98 -0.61 -5.60
CA VAL A 94 8.92 0.36 -5.94
C VAL A 94 9.50 1.36 -6.93
N SER A 95 8.82 1.58 -8.07
CA SER A 95 9.22 2.57 -9.07
C SER A 95 8.05 3.43 -9.53
N ALA A 96 8.37 4.61 -10.05
CA ALA A 96 7.40 5.55 -10.60
C ALA A 96 6.96 5.09 -12.01
N VAL A 97 5.66 4.99 -12.25
CA VAL A 97 5.09 4.66 -13.57
C VAL A 97 5.04 5.90 -14.47
N GLU A 98 4.91 7.06 -13.85
CA GLU A 98 4.90 8.40 -14.45
C GLU A 98 5.58 9.38 -13.49
N ASP A 99 5.68 10.66 -13.81
CA ASP A 99 6.21 11.66 -12.88
C ASP A 99 5.38 11.66 -11.59
N THR A 100 6.02 11.27 -10.49
CA THR A 100 5.35 10.91 -9.24
C THR A 100 5.94 11.69 -8.07
N SER A 101 5.09 12.29 -7.22
CA SER A 101 5.50 12.88 -5.94
C SER A 101 5.10 11.95 -4.80
N VAL A 102 6.03 11.74 -3.87
CA VAL A 102 5.88 10.87 -2.70
C VAL A 102 6.24 11.63 -1.44
N LEU A 103 5.37 11.55 -0.45
CA LEU A 103 5.64 11.98 0.91
C LEU A 103 6.18 10.79 1.72
N PHE A 104 7.36 10.94 2.31
CA PHE A 104 7.93 9.96 3.23
C PHE A 104 7.72 10.42 4.67
N VAL A 105 7.33 9.49 5.53
CA VAL A 105 7.05 9.71 6.94
C VAL A 105 7.79 8.64 7.75
N ASN A 106 8.61 9.05 8.72
CA ASN A 106 9.34 8.10 9.57
C ASN A 106 8.39 7.38 10.52
N VAL A 107 8.39 6.04 10.46
CA VAL A 107 7.49 5.21 11.26
C VAL A 107 7.81 5.28 12.76
N GLY A 108 9.08 5.45 13.11
CA GLY A 108 9.51 5.63 14.50
C GLY A 108 8.83 6.84 15.13
N HIS A 109 8.72 7.94 14.40
CA HIS A 109 8.01 9.14 14.85
C HIS A 109 6.49 8.95 14.90
N VAL A 110 5.91 8.12 13.99
CA VAL A 110 4.48 7.76 14.04
C VAL A 110 4.15 6.95 15.29
N LEU A 111 5.02 6.02 15.68
CA LEU A 111 4.82 5.10 16.80
C LEU A 111 5.30 5.67 18.14
N ALA A 112 6.17 6.69 18.12
CA ALA A 112 6.66 7.32 19.33
C ALA A 112 5.54 8.05 20.06
N THR A 113 5.49 7.90 21.38
CA THR A 113 4.64 8.72 22.22
C THR A 113 5.17 10.14 22.21
N CYS A 114 4.45 11.05 21.57
CA CYS A 114 4.83 12.47 21.58
C CYS A 114 4.89 12.99 23.01
N THR A 115 6.00 13.60 23.40
CA THR A 115 6.20 14.26 24.71
C THR A 115 5.15 15.33 25.00
N ASN A 116 4.54 15.86 23.94
CA ASN A 116 3.49 16.90 24.00
C ASN A 116 2.06 16.34 24.09
N SER A 117 1.88 15.02 24.32
CA SER A 117 0.56 14.35 24.44
C SER A 117 -0.38 14.68 23.26
N CYS A 118 0.16 14.75 22.06
CA CYS A 118 -0.57 15.16 20.86
C CYS A 118 -1.69 14.13 20.54
N PRO A 119 -2.98 14.50 20.62
CA PRO A 119 -4.09 13.57 20.39
C PRO A 119 -4.11 13.03 18.94
N PHE A 120 -3.44 13.71 18.03
CA PHE A 120 -3.40 13.38 16.62
C PHE A 120 -2.56 12.14 16.33
N HIS A 121 -1.50 11.85 17.12
CA HIS A 121 -0.68 10.64 16.96
C HIS A 121 -1.52 9.37 17.15
N THR A 122 -2.42 9.35 18.13
CA THR A 122 -3.31 8.20 18.35
C THR A 122 -4.15 7.90 17.11
N ARG A 123 -4.69 8.94 16.46
CA ARG A 123 -5.46 8.79 15.23
C ARG A 123 -4.60 8.26 14.08
N LEU A 124 -3.37 8.77 13.96
CA LEU A 124 -2.43 8.33 12.93
C LEU A 124 -2.08 6.84 13.09
N VAL A 125 -1.77 6.40 14.32
CA VAL A 125 -1.50 4.99 14.65
C VAL A 125 -2.72 4.11 14.35
N GLN A 126 -3.94 4.55 14.72
CA GLN A 126 -5.17 3.83 14.40
C GLN A 126 -5.37 3.68 12.88
N ASN A 127 -5.12 4.76 12.11
CA ASN A 127 -5.22 4.72 10.67
C ASN A 127 -4.18 3.78 10.06
N LEU A 128 -2.93 3.82 10.52
CA LEU A 128 -1.87 2.91 10.08
C LEU A 128 -2.23 1.45 10.37
N LEU A 129 -2.70 1.14 11.58
CA LEU A 129 -3.17 -0.20 11.93
C LEU A 129 -4.31 -0.65 11.02
N THR A 130 -5.27 0.22 10.73
CA THR A 130 -6.38 -0.06 9.82
C THR A 130 -5.90 -0.36 8.40
N ILE A 131 -4.90 0.41 7.90
CA ILE A 131 -4.29 0.17 6.59
C ILE A 131 -3.63 -1.21 6.56
N CYS A 132 -2.81 -1.55 7.56
CA CYS A 132 -2.14 -2.85 7.66
C CYS A 132 -3.17 -4.00 7.74
N ALA A 133 -4.22 -3.85 8.55
CA ALA A 133 -5.29 -4.84 8.69
C ALA A 133 -6.02 -5.08 7.36
N HIS A 134 -6.38 -4.02 6.63
CA HIS A 134 -7.01 -4.16 5.31
C HIS A 134 -6.09 -4.83 4.29
N LYS A 135 -4.80 -4.52 4.28
CA LYS A 135 -3.83 -5.20 3.40
C LYS A 135 -3.69 -6.68 3.75
N SER A 136 -3.62 -7.01 5.05
CA SER A 136 -3.60 -8.39 5.53
C SER A 136 -4.84 -9.18 5.14
N LEU A 137 -6.03 -8.58 5.28
CA LEU A 137 -7.30 -9.20 4.83
C LEU A 137 -7.29 -9.47 3.33
N ARG A 138 -6.84 -8.53 2.50
CA ARG A 138 -6.72 -8.74 1.04
C ARG A 138 -5.77 -9.87 0.68
N LEU A 139 -4.63 -9.97 1.38
CA LEU A 139 -3.70 -11.09 1.18
C LEU A 139 -4.33 -12.43 1.58
N SER A 140 -5.04 -12.48 2.71
CA SER A 140 -5.76 -13.67 3.16
C SER A 140 -6.84 -14.10 2.16
N GLN A 141 -7.61 -13.15 1.62
CA GLN A 141 -8.61 -13.40 0.57
C GLN A 141 -7.95 -13.97 -0.69
N ARG A 142 -6.83 -13.35 -1.14
CA ARG A 142 -6.10 -13.87 -2.30
C ARG A 142 -5.59 -15.30 -2.07
N ILE A 143 -5.05 -15.60 -0.90
CA ILE A 143 -4.63 -16.96 -0.54
C ILE A 143 -5.81 -17.93 -0.64
N LEU A 144 -6.98 -17.58 -0.08
CA LEU A 144 -8.18 -18.42 -0.17
C LEU A 144 -8.59 -18.69 -1.62
N HIS A 145 -8.53 -17.68 -2.50
CA HIS A 145 -8.85 -17.88 -3.92
C HIS A 145 -7.84 -18.75 -4.64
N THR A 146 -6.55 -18.64 -4.30
CA THR A 146 -5.46 -19.36 -4.98
C THR A 146 -5.17 -20.74 -4.38
N THR A 147 -5.79 -21.13 -3.26
CA THR A 147 -5.58 -22.43 -2.60
C THR A 147 -6.04 -23.63 -3.43
N SER A 148 -7.05 -23.45 -4.29
CA SER A 148 -7.51 -24.53 -5.15
C SER A 148 -6.46 -24.88 -6.21
N LYS A 149 -6.21 -26.21 -6.39
CA LYS A 149 -5.26 -26.72 -7.39
C LYS A 149 -5.71 -26.50 -8.83
N SER A 150 -7.01 -26.39 -9.08
CA SER A 150 -7.55 -26.19 -10.42
C SER A 150 -7.92 -24.76 -10.72
N ILE A 151 -7.68 -24.30 -11.95
CA ILE A 151 -8.09 -22.96 -12.43
C ILE A 151 -9.60 -22.77 -12.23
N ARG A 152 -10.41 -23.80 -12.53
CA ARG A 152 -11.86 -23.76 -12.30
C ARG A 152 -12.19 -23.50 -10.83
N GLY A 153 -11.50 -24.20 -9.91
CA GLY A 153 -11.72 -24.01 -8.48
C GLY A 153 -11.36 -22.62 -7.99
N ARG A 154 -10.26 -22.05 -8.47
CA ARG A 154 -9.85 -20.65 -8.17
C ARG A 154 -10.89 -19.65 -8.65
N LEU A 155 -11.34 -19.77 -9.91
CA LEU A 155 -12.41 -18.94 -10.48
C LEU A 155 -13.71 -19.06 -9.68
N MET A 156 -14.14 -20.27 -9.34
CA MET A 156 -15.36 -20.48 -8.56
C MET A 156 -15.27 -19.91 -7.15
N SER A 157 -14.11 -20.00 -6.50
CA SER A 157 -13.86 -19.38 -5.20
C SER A 157 -14.01 -17.85 -5.28
N TYR A 158 -13.37 -17.22 -6.27
CA TYR A 158 -13.44 -15.79 -6.50
C TYR A 158 -14.88 -15.32 -6.84
N PHE A 159 -15.57 -16.00 -7.76
CA PHE A 159 -16.93 -15.65 -8.14
C PHE A 159 -17.94 -15.84 -7.00
N SER A 160 -17.74 -16.87 -6.16
CA SER A 160 -18.57 -17.08 -4.98
C SER A 160 -18.46 -15.94 -3.98
N GLU A 161 -17.25 -15.39 -3.81
CA GLU A 161 -17.08 -14.20 -2.95
C GLU A 161 -17.71 -12.96 -3.57
N CYS A 162 -17.50 -12.71 -4.87
CA CYS A 162 -18.15 -11.59 -5.58
C CYS A 162 -19.68 -11.66 -5.45
N ALA A 163 -20.27 -12.84 -5.62
CA ALA A 163 -21.71 -13.06 -5.47
C ALA A 163 -22.20 -12.78 -4.03
N LYS A 164 -21.43 -13.23 -3.02
CA LYS A 164 -21.74 -12.95 -1.60
C LYS A 164 -21.70 -11.46 -1.30
N LEU A 165 -20.66 -10.75 -1.77
CA LEU A 165 -20.49 -9.32 -1.52
C LEU A 165 -21.55 -8.47 -2.23
N SER A 166 -21.94 -8.86 -3.44
CA SER A 166 -22.99 -8.16 -4.20
C SER A 166 -24.41 -8.52 -3.78
N GLY A 167 -24.59 -9.60 -3.02
CA GLY A 167 -25.91 -10.16 -2.71
C GLY A 167 -26.68 -10.67 -3.96
N SER A 168 -25.98 -10.91 -5.06
CA SER A 168 -26.56 -11.25 -6.36
C SER A 168 -25.65 -12.22 -7.14
N ASN A 169 -26.25 -13.03 -8.01
CA ASN A 169 -25.51 -13.85 -8.97
C ASN A 169 -25.04 -13.04 -10.20
N SER A 170 -25.38 -11.76 -10.27
CA SER A 170 -24.93 -10.81 -11.29
C SER A 170 -24.07 -9.74 -10.64
N PHE A 171 -22.78 -9.68 -10.99
CA PHE A 171 -21.81 -8.73 -10.43
C PHE A 171 -20.79 -8.31 -11.48
N LEU A 172 -20.16 -7.15 -11.26
CA LEU A 172 -19.09 -6.66 -12.10
C LEU A 172 -17.74 -7.16 -11.55
N ILE A 173 -16.89 -7.62 -12.46
CA ILE A 173 -15.51 -8.00 -12.17
C ILE A 173 -14.62 -6.81 -12.56
N PRO A 174 -13.81 -6.24 -11.63
CA PRO A 174 -12.97 -5.07 -11.90
C PRO A 174 -11.72 -5.42 -12.73
N TYR A 175 -11.55 -6.67 -13.13
CA TYR A 175 -10.39 -7.18 -13.86
C TYR A 175 -10.78 -7.55 -15.29
N ASN A 176 -9.89 -7.26 -16.26
CA ASN A 176 -9.94 -7.94 -17.55
C ASN A 176 -9.47 -9.41 -17.40
N ARG A 177 -9.56 -10.19 -18.49
CA ARG A 177 -9.23 -11.65 -18.43
C ARG A 177 -7.77 -11.91 -18.01
N GLN A 178 -6.83 -11.12 -18.53
CA GLN A 178 -5.42 -11.25 -18.19
C GLN A 178 -5.17 -10.88 -16.72
N GLN A 179 -5.69 -9.75 -16.29
CA GLN A 179 -5.57 -9.30 -14.91
C GLN A 179 -6.19 -10.29 -13.90
N LEU A 180 -7.31 -10.92 -14.26
CA LEU A 180 -7.92 -11.95 -13.43
C LEU A 180 -7.06 -13.23 -13.40
N ALA A 181 -6.46 -13.61 -14.53
CA ALA A 181 -5.52 -14.73 -14.58
C ALA A 181 -4.30 -14.46 -13.70
N ASP A 182 -3.70 -13.27 -13.79
CA ASP A 182 -2.55 -12.85 -12.98
C ASP A 182 -2.90 -12.76 -11.47
N TYR A 183 -4.14 -12.38 -11.15
CA TYR A 183 -4.62 -12.34 -9.76
C TYR A 183 -4.77 -13.74 -9.16
N LEU A 184 -5.20 -14.72 -9.96
CA LEU A 184 -5.51 -16.09 -9.55
C LEU A 184 -4.38 -17.10 -9.83
N SER A 185 -3.26 -16.68 -10.41
CA SER A 185 -2.11 -17.53 -10.74
C SER A 185 -1.30 -17.98 -9.51
#